data_30e712ec5554169097137885166c12d5
#
_entry.id   30e712ec5554169097137885166c12d5
#
_cell.length_a   1.000
_cell.length_b   1.000
_cell.length_c   1.000
_cell.angle_alpha   90.00
_cell.angle_beta   90.00
_cell.angle_gamma   90.00
#
_symmetry.space_group_name_H-M   'P 1'
#
loop_
_entity.id
_entity.type
_entity.pdbx_description
1 polymer ?
#
loop_
_entity_poly.entity_id
_entity_poly.type
_entity_poly.pdbx_seq_one_letter_code
_entity_poly.pdbx_strand_id
1 'polypeptide(L)'
;GKTTIGKIFYEKLRRKYANTVFLDGDMLREVFGNDLGYSDADRRKCAMRYSNLCNLLQKQGIHVICCTISMFDSVRKWNREHIENYHEIYVKVSDKTLHDRDQKGLYSRYQNGEEKELAGFQVGIELPQNPDLILLNDGEKTPEEQADIILDNCCF
;
A
#
# COMPACT_ATOMS: atom_id res chain seq x y z
N GLY A 1 -8.15 -3.85 3.21
CA GLY A 1 -8.52 -2.49 3.66
C GLY A 1 -7.78 -1.37 2.94
N LYS A 2 -6.49 -1.55 2.56
CA LYS A 2 -5.68 -0.49 1.94
C LYS A 2 -6.36 0.16 0.73
N THR A 3 -6.74 -0.64 -0.26
CA THR A 3 -7.35 -0.17 -1.50
C THR A 3 -8.69 0.54 -1.24
N THR A 4 -9.50 0.03 -0.34
CA THR A 4 -10.79 0.63 0.02
C THR A 4 -10.62 2.01 0.64
N ILE A 5 -9.79 2.11 1.68
CA ILE A 5 -9.47 3.38 2.34
C ILE A 5 -8.81 4.36 1.36
N GLY A 6 -7.84 3.87 0.58
CA GLY A 6 -7.12 4.69 -0.39
C GLY A 6 -7.99 5.25 -1.51
N LYS A 7 -8.99 4.49 -1.99
CA LYS A 7 -9.96 4.98 -2.99
C LYS A 7 -10.84 6.09 -2.42
N ILE A 8 -11.35 5.92 -1.20
CA ILE A 8 -12.17 6.94 -0.55
C ILE A 8 -11.34 8.21 -0.30
N PHE A 9 -10.12 8.04 0.20
CA PHE A 9 -9.18 9.15 0.39
C PHE A 9 -8.88 9.86 -0.93
N TYR A 10 -8.64 9.11 -2.02
CA TYR A 10 -8.46 9.66 -3.36
C TYR A 10 -9.67 10.50 -3.80
N GLU A 11 -10.90 9.99 -3.65
CA GLU A 11 -12.11 10.72 -4.04
C GLU A 11 -12.30 12.02 -3.24
N LYS A 12 -11.89 12.04 -1.97
CA LYS A 12 -11.91 13.24 -1.15
C LYS A 12 -10.83 14.23 -1.56
N LEU A 13 -9.59 13.75 -1.75
CA LEU A 13 -8.45 14.60 -2.07
C LEU A 13 -8.56 15.24 -3.46
N ARG A 14 -9.01 14.49 -4.47
CA ARG A 14 -9.16 15.00 -5.85
C ARG A 14 -10.19 16.13 -5.99
N ARG A 15 -11.14 16.24 -5.05
CA ARG A 15 -12.09 17.37 -5.02
C ARG A 15 -11.39 18.67 -4.67
N LYS A 16 -10.31 18.60 -3.90
CA LYS A 16 -9.50 19.76 -3.50
C LYS A 16 -8.33 19.98 -4.47
N TYR A 17 -7.73 18.89 -4.94
CA TYR A 17 -6.57 18.91 -5.84
C TYR A 17 -6.85 18.02 -7.06
N ALA A 18 -7.26 18.65 -8.18
CA ALA A 18 -7.62 17.93 -9.40
C ALA A 18 -6.47 17.11 -10.01
N ASN A 19 -5.22 17.52 -9.73
CA ASN A 19 -3.98 16.84 -10.12
C ASN A 19 -3.64 15.65 -9.17
N THR A 20 -4.62 14.85 -8.81
CA THR A 20 -4.46 13.68 -7.93
C THR A 20 -4.66 12.40 -8.72
N VAL A 21 -3.80 11.41 -8.51
CA VAL A 21 -3.90 10.07 -9.10
C VAL A 21 -3.93 8.98 -8.03
N PHE A 22 -4.61 7.89 -8.35
CA PHE A 22 -4.68 6.69 -7.52
C PHE A 22 -3.97 5.53 -8.20
N LEU A 23 -3.06 4.89 -7.49
CA LEU A 23 -2.29 3.73 -7.93
C LEU A 23 -2.53 2.58 -6.96
N ASP A 24 -2.80 1.40 -7.49
CA ASP A 24 -2.96 0.16 -6.72
C ASP A 24 -1.95 -0.89 -7.22
N GLY A 25 -1.43 -1.71 -6.32
CA GLY A 25 -0.39 -2.67 -6.65
C GLY A 25 -0.79 -3.70 -7.69
N ASP A 26 -2.04 -4.17 -7.67
CA ASP A 26 -2.54 -5.13 -8.66
C ASP A 26 -2.68 -4.47 -10.03
N MET A 27 -3.23 -3.24 -10.07
CA MET A 27 -3.32 -2.41 -11.28
C MET A 27 -1.94 -2.14 -11.88
N LEU A 28 -0.97 -1.77 -11.04
CA LEU A 28 0.38 -1.48 -11.49
C LEU A 28 1.08 -2.73 -12.05
N ARG A 29 0.85 -3.91 -11.47
CA ARG A 29 1.35 -5.17 -12.02
C ARG A 29 0.83 -5.40 -13.43
N GLU A 30 -0.46 -5.20 -13.66
CA GLU A 30 -1.10 -5.35 -14.96
C GLU A 30 -0.51 -4.37 -15.97
N VAL A 31 -0.41 -3.09 -15.61
CA VAL A 31 0.18 -2.03 -16.47
C VAL A 31 1.63 -2.33 -16.84
N PHE A 32 2.42 -2.92 -15.93
CA PHE A 32 3.79 -3.35 -16.19
C PHE A 32 3.89 -4.72 -16.86
N GLY A 33 2.79 -5.31 -17.33
CA GLY A 33 2.77 -6.50 -18.14
C GLY A 33 2.91 -7.81 -17.38
N ASN A 34 2.77 -7.84 -16.06
CA ASN A 34 2.91 -9.02 -15.20
C ASN A 34 4.22 -9.82 -15.43
N ASP A 35 5.30 -9.12 -15.80
CA ASP A 35 6.59 -9.70 -16.18
C ASP A 35 7.43 -10.20 -14.98
N LEU A 36 7.02 -9.89 -13.76
CA LEU A 36 7.70 -10.28 -12.53
C LEU A 36 6.86 -11.27 -11.71
N GLY A 37 7.52 -12.28 -11.16
CA GLY A 37 6.91 -13.25 -10.26
C GLY A 37 6.64 -12.71 -8.85
N TYR A 38 6.62 -13.63 -7.88
CA TYR A 38 6.35 -13.34 -6.48
C TYR A 38 7.52 -13.63 -5.54
N SER A 39 8.69 -14.00 -6.13
CA SER A 39 9.92 -14.13 -5.36
C SER A 39 10.26 -12.81 -4.64
N ASP A 40 11.06 -12.88 -3.58
CA ASP A 40 11.51 -11.69 -2.84
C ASP A 40 12.19 -10.67 -3.75
N ALA A 41 13.04 -11.16 -4.66
CA ALA A 41 13.72 -10.32 -5.64
C ALA A 41 12.74 -9.63 -6.61
N ASP A 42 11.73 -10.34 -7.11
CA ASP A 42 10.72 -9.79 -8.01
C ASP A 42 9.81 -8.78 -7.29
N ARG A 43 9.40 -9.09 -6.05
CA ARG A 43 8.62 -8.16 -5.22
C ARG A 43 9.38 -6.87 -4.95
N ARG A 44 10.69 -6.98 -4.70
CA ARG A 44 11.58 -5.81 -4.50
C ARG A 44 11.70 -4.96 -5.78
N LYS A 45 11.87 -5.61 -6.94
CA LYS A 45 11.87 -4.92 -8.24
C LYS A 45 10.53 -4.23 -8.52
N CYS A 46 9.41 -4.91 -8.27
CA CYS A 46 8.07 -4.31 -8.38
C CYS A 46 7.94 -3.06 -7.51
N ALA A 47 8.29 -3.16 -6.23
CA ALA A 47 8.21 -2.05 -5.28
C ALA A 47 9.04 -0.84 -5.75
N MET A 48 10.26 -1.06 -6.25
CA MET A 48 11.10 0.01 -6.81
C MET A 48 10.52 0.62 -8.08
N ARG A 49 9.89 -0.16 -8.96
CA ARG A 49 9.17 0.38 -10.13
C ARG A 49 8.05 1.34 -9.70
N TYR A 50 7.28 0.95 -8.70
CA TYR A 50 6.19 1.78 -8.16
C TYR A 50 6.73 3.06 -7.52
N SER A 51 7.80 2.96 -6.74
CA SER A 51 8.46 4.11 -6.12
C SER A 51 8.98 5.10 -7.16
N ASN A 52 9.65 4.61 -8.21
CA ASN A 52 10.14 5.45 -9.30
C ASN A 52 9.00 6.15 -10.05
N LEU A 53 7.88 5.44 -10.29
CA LEU A 53 6.70 6.04 -10.92
C LEU A 53 6.09 7.14 -10.02
N CYS A 54 5.95 6.87 -8.72
CA CYS A 54 5.45 7.87 -7.77
C CYS A 54 6.35 9.12 -7.75
N ASN A 55 7.67 8.93 -7.72
CA ASN A 55 8.63 10.03 -7.76
C ASN A 55 8.53 10.83 -9.07
N LEU A 56 8.39 10.16 -10.22
CA LEU A 56 8.22 10.82 -11.51
C LEU A 56 6.96 11.69 -11.54
N LEU A 57 5.83 11.17 -11.06
CA LEU A 57 4.55 11.88 -11.03
C LEU A 57 4.59 13.05 -10.03
N GLN A 58 5.17 12.84 -8.85
CA GLN A 58 5.30 13.89 -7.84
C GLN A 58 6.13 15.06 -8.37
N LYS A 59 7.26 14.81 -9.07
CA LYS A 59 8.09 15.85 -9.69
C LYS A 59 7.37 16.67 -10.75
N GLN A 60 6.26 16.19 -11.27
CA GLN A 60 5.37 16.91 -12.19
C GLN A 60 4.22 17.62 -11.47
N GLY A 61 4.26 17.70 -10.13
CA GLY A 61 3.25 18.37 -9.32
C GLY A 61 1.96 17.56 -9.16
N ILE A 62 2.02 16.23 -9.28
CA ILE A 62 0.86 15.34 -9.13
C ILE A 62 0.86 14.76 -7.73
N HIS A 63 -0.27 14.86 -7.03
CA HIS A 63 -0.50 14.12 -5.79
C HIS A 63 -0.75 12.65 -6.09
N VAL A 64 0.03 11.77 -5.46
CA VAL A 64 -0.01 10.33 -5.74
C VAL A 64 -0.46 9.57 -4.50
N ILE A 65 -1.55 8.83 -4.62
CA ILE A 65 -2.00 7.86 -3.62
C ILE A 65 -1.63 6.48 -4.13
N CYS A 66 -0.68 5.82 -3.48
CA CYS A 66 -0.18 4.52 -3.89
C CYS A 66 -0.48 3.45 -2.84
N CYS A 67 -1.42 2.54 -3.15
CA CYS A 67 -1.85 1.46 -2.27
C CYS A 67 -1.12 0.16 -2.61
N THR A 68 -0.05 -0.13 -1.90
CA THR A 68 0.76 -1.34 -2.12
C THR A 68 1.05 -2.09 -0.82
N ILE A 69 1.49 -3.34 -0.94
CA ILE A 69 2.14 -4.04 0.16
C ILE A 69 3.60 -3.60 0.16
N SER A 70 3.93 -2.64 1.02
CA SER A 70 5.31 -2.13 1.16
C SER A 70 6.08 -3.00 2.17
N MET A 71 6.71 -4.05 1.67
CA MET A 71 7.32 -5.10 2.50
C MET A 71 8.78 -4.81 2.89
N PHE A 72 9.43 -3.82 2.31
CA PHE A 72 10.87 -3.63 2.40
C PHE A 72 11.25 -2.26 2.96
N ASP A 73 11.98 -2.24 4.07
CA ASP A 73 12.49 -0.99 4.68
C ASP A 73 13.38 -0.19 3.72
N SER A 74 14.19 -0.89 2.93
CA SER A 74 15.05 -0.25 1.94
C SER A 74 14.27 0.57 0.90
N VAL A 75 13.07 0.10 0.50
CA VAL A 75 12.20 0.82 -0.44
C VAL A 75 11.53 2.01 0.25
N ARG A 76 11.03 1.83 1.47
CA ARG A 76 10.43 2.94 2.26
C ARG A 76 11.45 4.04 2.54
N LYS A 77 12.69 3.65 2.90
CA LYS A 77 13.80 4.59 3.09
C LYS A 77 14.10 5.35 1.81
N TRP A 78 14.20 4.64 0.69
CA TRP A 78 14.40 5.28 -0.62
C TRP A 78 13.29 6.30 -0.93
N ASN A 79 12.03 5.97 -0.65
CA ASN A 79 10.90 6.88 -0.85
C ASN A 79 11.07 8.16 -0.02
N ARG A 80 11.43 8.05 1.26
CA ARG A 80 11.67 9.20 2.14
C ARG A 80 12.82 10.10 1.66
N GLU A 81 13.85 9.51 1.06
CA GLU A 81 15.02 10.23 0.57
C GLU A 81 14.79 10.92 -0.79
N HIS A 82 13.86 10.43 -1.62
CA HIS A 82 13.72 10.86 -3.02
C HIS A 82 12.37 11.48 -3.38
N ILE A 83 11.32 11.25 -2.57
CA ILE A 83 9.98 11.78 -2.84
C ILE A 83 9.70 12.90 -1.83
N GLU A 84 9.52 14.12 -2.33
CA GLU A 84 9.13 15.26 -1.49
C GLU A 84 7.74 15.06 -0.92
N ASN A 85 7.52 15.50 0.32
CA ASN A 85 6.24 15.36 1.04
C ASN A 85 5.71 13.92 1.06
N TYR A 86 6.63 12.94 1.18
CA TYR A 86 6.28 11.53 1.31
C TYR A 86 5.62 11.27 2.67
N HIS A 87 4.43 10.65 2.63
CA HIS A 87 3.72 10.19 3.82
C HIS A 87 3.57 8.68 3.80
N GLU A 88 4.07 8.01 4.83
CA GLU A 88 3.96 6.57 5.02
C GLU A 88 2.80 6.24 5.96
N ILE A 89 1.74 5.66 5.40
CA ILE A 89 0.54 5.32 6.15
C ILE A 89 0.45 3.81 6.31
N TYR A 90 0.57 3.35 7.54
CA TYR A 90 0.47 1.94 7.87
C TYR A 90 -0.95 1.55 8.25
N VAL A 91 -1.63 0.82 7.37
CA VAL A 91 -2.93 0.21 7.67
C VAL A 91 -2.69 -1.11 8.38
N LYS A 92 -2.77 -1.07 9.70
CA LYS A 92 -2.52 -2.21 10.58
C LYS A 92 -3.81 -2.99 10.82
N VAL A 93 -3.73 -4.31 10.73
CA VAL A 93 -4.82 -5.24 11.00
C VAL A 93 -4.29 -6.31 11.93
N SER A 94 -5.07 -6.74 12.91
CA SER A 94 -4.73 -7.86 13.78
C SER A 94 -4.77 -9.19 13.00
N ASP A 95 -3.99 -10.17 13.45
CA ASP A 95 -3.96 -11.51 12.84
C ASP A 95 -5.35 -12.16 12.82
N LYS A 96 -6.13 -11.97 13.90
CA LYS A 96 -7.52 -12.43 13.96
C LYS A 96 -8.36 -11.86 12.83
N THR A 97 -8.33 -10.54 12.66
CA THR A 97 -9.09 -9.86 11.60
C THR A 97 -8.61 -10.22 10.21
N LEU A 98 -7.30 -10.46 10.01
CA LEU A 98 -6.75 -10.95 8.75
C LEU A 98 -7.33 -12.31 8.39
N HIS A 99 -7.37 -13.23 9.35
CA HIS A 99 -7.92 -14.57 9.18
C HIS A 99 -9.42 -14.53 8.86
N ASP A 100 -10.18 -13.73 9.62
CA ASP A 100 -11.65 -13.60 9.46
C ASP A 100 -12.01 -12.94 8.10
N ARG A 101 -11.14 -12.09 7.56
CA ARG A 101 -11.35 -11.38 6.30
C ARG A 101 -10.70 -12.01 5.08
N ASP A 102 -10.33 -13.27 5.12
CA ASP A 102 -9.64 -13.97 4.02
C ASP A 102 -10.39 -13.90 2.67
N GLN A 103 -10.59 -12.67 2.16
CA GLN A 103 -11.43 -12.33 1.01
C GLN A 103 -11.00 -13.00 -0.31
N LYS A 104 -9.72 -13.35 -0.42
CA LYS A 104 -9.17 -14.03 -1.61
C LYS A 104 -8.92 -15.50 -1.36
N GLY A 105 -9.30 -16.03 -0.18
CA GLY A 105 -8.99 -17.40 0.23
C GLY A 105 -7.50 -17.71 0.27
N LEU A 106 -6.62 -16.68 0.30
CA LEU A 106 -5.18 -16.84 0.24
C LEU A 106 -4.63 -17.54 1.48
N TYR A 107 -5.14 -17.19 2.65
CA TYR A 107 -4.76 -17.83 3.91
C TYR A 107 -5.24 -19.27 3.96
N SER A 108 -6.49 -19.52 3.56
CA SER A 108 -7.07 -20.86 3.48
C SER A 108 -6.31 -21.74 2.50
N ARG A 109 -5.98 -21.23 1.31
CA ARG A 109 -5.18 -21.97 0.29
C ARG A 109 -3.75 -22.25 0.75
N TYR A 110 -3.12 -21.29 1.44
CA TYR A 110 -1.80 -21.47 2.03
C TYR A 110 -1.80 -22.59 3.08
N GLN A 111 -2.78 -22.56 4.01
CA GLN A 111 -2.94 -23.61 5.02
C GLN A 111 -3.18 -24.99 4.42
N ASN A 112 -3.90 -25.05 3.29
CA ASN A 112 -4.14 -26.30 2.54
C ASN A 112 -2.96 -26.72 1.66
N GLY A 113 -1.87 -25.96 1.61
CA GLY A 113 -0.68 -26.29 0.80
C GLY A 113 -0.85 -26.03 -0.71
N GLU A 114 -1.93 -25.37 -1.12
CA GLU A 114 -2.23 -25.01 -2.51
C GLU A 114 -1.47 -23.76 -2.97
N GLU A 115 -1.09 -22.89 -2.04
CA GLU A 115 -0.33 -21.67 -2.30
C GLU A 115 1.03 -21.78 -1.60
N LYS A 116 2.12 -21.63 -2.35
CA LYS A 116 3.49 -21.77 -1.82
C LYS A 116 4.11 -20.47 -1.35
N GLU A 117 3.62 -19.32 -1.79
CA GLU A 117 4.21 -18.02 -1.53
C GLU A 117 3.15 -16.97 -1.10
N LEU A 118 2.79 -16.99 0.18
CA LEU A 118 1.92 -15.96 0.75
C LEU A 118 2.78 -14.88 1.43
N ALA A 119 2.58 -13.64 1.04
CA ALA A 119 3.20 -12.51 1.71
C ALA A 119 2.84 -12.49 3.20
N GLY A 120 3.83 -12.54 4.07
CA GLY A 120 3.66 -12.58 5.51
C GLY A 120 3.92 -13.93 6.16
N PHE A 121 3.98 -15.03 5.40
CA PHE A 121 4.25 -16.36 5.96
C PHE A 121 5.62 -16.94 5.54
N GLN A 122 6.08 -16.65 4.33
CA GLN A 122 7.37 -17.15 3.84
C GLN A 122 8.34 -16.04 3.39
N VAL A 123 7.81 -14.84 3.13
CA VAL A 123 8.64 -13.70 2.75
C VAL A 123 8.78 -12.81 3.98
N GLY A 124 10.00 -12.50 4.35
CA GLY A 124 10.28 -11.60 5.48
C GLY A 124 9.61 -10.24 5.24
N ILE A 125 8.51 -9.99 5.96
CA ILE A 125 7.89 -8.66 5.97
C ILE A 125 8.64 -7.82 7.01
N GLU A 126 9.24 -6.75 6.53
CA GLU A 126 9.79 -5.71 7.37
C GLU A 126 8.67 -4.71 7.69
N LEU A 127 8.10 -4.79 8.90
CA LEU A 127 7.05 -3.85 9.32
C LEU A 127 7.59 -2.42 9.38
N PRO A 128 6.77 -1.41 9.02
CA PRO A 128 7.16 0.00 9.13
C PRO A 128 7.61 0.35 10.55
N GLN A 129 8.83 0.87 10.69
CA GLN A 129 9.38 1.23 12.00
C GLN A 129 8.89 2.61 12.47
N ASN A 130 8.80 3.56 11.56
CA ASN A 130 8.42 4.94 11.84
C ASN A 130 7.45 5.47 10.77
N PRO A 131 6.26 4.90 10.64
CA PRO A 131 5.24 5.44 9.73
C PRO A 131 4.76 6.80 10.23
N ASP A 132 4.36 7.68 9.31
CA ASP A 132 3.82 9.00 9.67
C ASP A 132 2.42 8.88 10.28
N LEU A 133 1.68 7.82 9.92
CA LEU A 133 0.37 7.53 10.47
C LEU A 133 0.12 6.02 10.55
N ILE A 134 -0.47 5.58 11.67
CA ILE A 134 -0.95 4.20 11.84
C ILE A 134 -2.47 4.21 11.92
N LEU A 135 -3.12 3.48 11.01
CA LEU A 135 -4.56 3.25 11.02
C LEU A 135 -4.86 1.83 11.50
N LEU A 136 -5.55 1.70 12.61
CA LEU A 136 -6.05 0.41 13.09
C LEU A 136 -7.32 0.07 12.30
N ASN A 137 -7.30 -1.04 11.57
CA ASN A 137 -8.38 -1.43 10.65
C ASN A 137 -9.03 -2.74 11.07
N ASP A 138 -9.33 -2.90 12.34
CA ASP A 138 -10.00 -4.08 12.92
C ASP A 138 -11.54 -3.99 12.93
N GLY A 139 -12.10 -2.90 12.42
CA GLY A 139 -13.53 -2.71 12.26
C GLY A 139 -14.16 -1.68 13.21
N GLU A 140 -13.36 -1.06 14.08
CA GLU A 140 -13.84 -0.01 14.99
C GLU A 140 -14.20 1.29 14.26
N LYS A 141 -13.52 1.55 13.14
CA LYS A 141 -13.74 2.73 12.28
C LYS A 141 -14.10 2.32 10.87
N THR A 142 -15.02 3.06 10.27
CA THR A 142 -15.36 2.88 8.85
C THR A 142 -14.19 3.31 7.96
N PRO A 143 -14.13 2.83 6.70
CA PRO A 143 -13.12 3.30 5.75
C PRO A 143 -13.19 4.80 5.48
N GLU A 144 -14.37 5.40 5.56
CA GLU A 144 -14.61 6.85 5.44
C GLU A 144 -13.94 7.63 6.57
N GLU A 145 -14.17 7.23 7.81
CA GLU A 145 -13.53 7.81 8.99
C GLU A 145 -12.02 7.69 8.95
N GLN A 146 -11.50 6.55 8.45
CA GLN A 146 -10.06 6.35 8.29
C GLN A 146 -9.48 7.26 7.20
N ALA A 147 -10.21 7.48 6.10
CA ALA A 147 -9.81 8.43 5.07
C ALA A 147 -9.79 9.88 5.56
N ASP A 148 -10.73 10.25 6.44
CA ASP A 148 -10.75 11.57 7.08
C ASP A 148 -9.56 11.77 8.03
N ILE A 149 -9.19 10.74 8.78
CA ILE A 149 -7.98 10.78 9.62
C ILE A 149 -6.72 11.04 8.76
N ILE A 150 -6.62 10.47 7.56
CA ILE A 150 -5.50 10.75 6.66
C ILE A 150 -5.50 12.23 6.24
N LEU A 151 -6.67 12.77 5.85
CA LEU A 151 -6.80 14.16 5.43
C LEU A 151 -6.41 15.16 6.53
N ASP A 152 -6.75 14.82 7.78
CA ASP A 152 -6.50 15.70 8.93
C ASP A 152 -5.04 15.67 9.40
N ASN A 153 -4.31 14.58 9.12
CA ASN A 153 -2.95 14.37 9.64
C ASN A 153 -1.84 14.52 8.60
N CYS A 154 -2.17 14.55 7.30
CA CYS A 154 -1.17 14.73 6.24
C CYS A 154 -1.31 16.12 5.61
N CYS A 155 -0.17 16.76 5.36
CA CYS A 155 -0.11 18.02 4.60
C CYS A 155 0.03 17.72 3.10
N PHE A 156 -0.80 18.38 2.28
CA PHE A 156 -0.85 18.19 0.83
C PHE A 156 -0.66 19.51 0.09
#